data_4630a04472cb4a9185b0e84ab27e322b
#
_entry.id   4630a04472cb4a9185b0e84ab27e322b
#
_cell.length_a   1.000
_cell.length_b   1.000
_cell.length_c   1.000
_cell.angle_alpha   90.00
_cell.angle_beta   90.00
_cell.angle_gamma   90.00
#
_symmetry.space_group_name_H-M   'P 1'
#
loop_
_entity.id
_entity.type
_entity.pdbx_description
1 polymer ?
#
loop_
_entity_poly.entity_id
_entity_poly.type
_entity_poly.pdbx_seq_one_letter_code
_entity_poly.pdbx_strand_id
1 'polypeptide(L)'
;MVGLILAGCASQGPQRAATHSTPPPYLRSRGAGAAPSLRPTSGDLSVPAAFSYTDDEDETSDCIFYATTGAPVGLVVYLDGDGQSFHSEGNQDQDERSRGGLAGAGGVGEAASARGYDVVSVRAPGDDGTWWMEDQDGKVRYLEQALDYVAAECGATMDRVWLVGYSGGSEFISQWFFPDYAERMTGGGFLLFGGGDEPEGRAAFSSSAKERLSLNWVTGTRDVPANSLDGFDGSGHARNSLAYYRSAGFGHIWSEWPDDDHGSIIEKFGSYVERVLDAAASGK
;
A
#
# COMPACT_ATOMS: atom_id res chain seq x y z
N MET A 1 25.26 -51.16 20.06
CA MET A 1 25.04 -49.72 20.27
C MET A 1 25.46 -49.04 18.98
N VAL A 2 24.51 -48.78 18.06
CA VAL A 2 24.75 -48.17 16.74
C VAL A 2 24.09 -46.83 16.75
N GLY A 3 24.90 -45.78 16.71
CA GLY A 3 24.43 -44.41 16.69
C GLY A 3 23.94 -44.00 15.28
N LEU A 4 22.69 -43.60 15.17
CA LEU A 4 22.10 -43.06 13.96
C LEU A 4 22.35 -41.55 13.94
N ILE A 5 23.16 -41.09 12.99
CA ILE A 5 23.36 -39.62 12.73
C ILE A 5 22.28 -39.21 11.74
N LEU A 6 21.32 -38.42 12.20
CA LEU A 6 20.35 -37.73 11.34
C LEU A 6 21.00 -36.44 10.79
N ALA A 7 21.36 -36.47 9.51
CA ALA A 7 21.75 -35.29 8.76
C ALA A 7 20.47 -34.48 8.39
N GLY A 8 20.28 -33.34 9.01
CA GLY A 8 19.23 -32.38 8.63
C GLY A 8 19.60 -31.67 7.32
N CYS A 9 18.90 -31.99 6.24
CA CYS A 9 18.94 -31.20 5.02
C CYS A 9 18.15 -29.90 5.25
N ALA A 10 18.85 -28.79 5.46
CA ALA A 10 18.27 -27.46 5.34
C ALA A 10 18.10 -27.17 3.84
N SER A 11 16.87 -27.16 3.36
CA SER A 11 16.54 -26.69 2.02
C SER A 11 16.70 -25.16 2.00
N GLN A 12 17.75 -24.68 1.34
CA GLN A 12 17.86 -23.26 0.97
C GLN A 12 16.87 -23.04 -0.18
N GLY A 13 15.81 -22.27 0.09
CA GLY A 13 14.95 -21.74 -0.96
C GLY A 13 15.74 -20.81 -1.89
N PRO A 14 15.29 -20.59 -3.13
CA PRO A 14 15.99 -19.77 -4.09
C PRO A 14 16.06 -18.32 -3.59
N GLN A 15 17.28 -17.78 -3.45
CA GLN A 15 17.50 -16.36 -3.24
C GLN A 15 17.03 -15.61 -4.49
N ARG A 16 15.98 -14.82 -4.35
CA ARG A 16 15.55 -13.88 -5.39
C ARG A 16 16.64 -12.82 -5.60
N ALA A 17 17.18 -12.75 -6.80
CA ALA A 17 18.05 -11.67 -7.20
C ALA A 17 17.17 -10.44 -7.48
N ALA A 18 17.46 -9.31 -6.83
CA ALA A 18 16.81 -8.04 -7.14
C ALA A 18 17.08 -7.69 -8.62
N THR A 19 16.06 -7.83 -9.46
CA THR A 19 16.13 -7.40 -10.85
C THR A 19 15.85 -5.91 -10.90
N HIS A 20 16.87 -5.10 -11.16
CA HIS A 20 16.68 -3.71 -11.54
C HIS A 20 15.87 -3.68 -12.83
N SER A 21 14.57 -3.47 -12.73
CA SER A 21 13.71 -3.34 -13.91
C SER A 21 14.07 -2.08 -14.70
N THR A 22 14.42 -2.27 -15.96
CA THR A 22 14.54 -1.15 -16.91
C THR A 22 13.12 -0.58 -17.11
N PRO A 23 12.94 0.76 -17.15
CA PRO A 23 11.62 1.35 -17.37
C PRO A 23 10.94 0.74 -18.59
N PRO A 24 9.63 0.44 -18.52
CA PRO A 24 8.90 -0.16 -19.63
C PRO A 24 8.97 0.70 -20.90
N PRO A 25 8.91 0.09 -22.08
CA PRO A 25 9.17 0.77 -23.37
C PRO A 25 8.20 1.92 -23.68
N TYR A 26 7.00 1.95 -23.13
CA TYR A 26 6.05 3.05 -23.35
C TYR A 26 6.48 4.36 -22.67
N LEU A 27 7.25 4.31 -21.59
CA LEU A 27 7.82 5.50 -20.95
C LEU A 27 8.95 6.14 -21.81
N ARG A 28 9.51 5.40 -22.78
CA ARG A 28 10.57 5.89 -23.66
C ARG A 28 10.06 6.70 -24.85
N SER A 29 8.77 6.65 -25.17
CA SER A 29 8.21 7.25 -26.40
C SER A 29 7.62 8.65 -26.22
N ARG A 30 7.46 9.14 -25.00
CA ARG A 30 7.00 10.51 -24.75
C ARG A 30 8.17 11.48 -24.68
N GLY A 31 8.20 12.45 -25.60
CA GLY A 31 9.10 13.59 -25.52
C GLY A 31 8.87 14.37 -24.23
N ALA A 32 9.94 14.83 -23.60
CA ALA A 32 9.88 15.69 -22.42
C ALA A 32 8.97 16.90 -22.72
N GLY A 33 7.82 16.99 -22.03
CA GLY A 33 6.94 18.17 -22.09
C GLY A 33 5.47 17.93 -22.44
N ALA A 34 5.00 16.70 -22.67
CA ALA A 34 3.56 16.45 -22.81
C ALA A 34 2.86 16.61 -21.43
N ALA A 35 1.79 17.39 -21.39
CA ALA A 35 0.97 17.50 -20.17
C ALA A 35 0.35 16.14 -19.81
N PRO A 36 0.22 15.81 -18.51
CA PRO A 36 -0.46 14.59 -18.06
C PRO A 36 -1.88 14.52 -18.62
N SER A 37 -2.23 13.37 -19.22
CA SER A 37 -3.49 13.25 -19.97
C SER A 37 -4.69 12.90 -19.10
N LEU A 38 -4.45 12.28 -17.94
CA LEU A 38 -5.49 11.82 -17.02
C LEU A 38 -5.65 12.68 -15.77
N ARG A 39 -4.80 13.69 -15.55
CA ARG A 39 -4.94 14.54 -14.38
C ARG A 39 -6.21 15.37 -14.46
N PRO A 40 -7.16 15.26 -13.49
CA PRO A 40 -8.32 16.12 -13.42
C PRO A 40 -7.90 17.59 -13.33
N THR A 41 -8.57 18.45 -14.09
CA THR A 41 -8.26 19.90 -14.12
C THR A 41 -8.90 20.66 -12.96
N SER A 42 -9.88 20.07 -12.27
CA SER A 42 -10.67 20.73 -11.24
C SER A 42 -10.01 20.79 -9.87
N GLY A 43 -9.07 19.91 -9.56
CA GLY A 43 -8.54 19.75 -8.19
C GLY A 43 -9.63 19.42 -7.12
N ASP A 44 -10.80 19.01 -7.58
CA ASP A 44 -11.94 18.64 -6.75
C ASP A 44 -11.91 17.13 -6.53
N LEU A 45 -11.73 16.69 -5.29
CA LEU A 45 -11.73 15.27 -4.91
C LEU A 45 -13.05 14.57 -5.23
N SER A 46 -14.15 15.30 -5.38
CA SER A 46 -15.45 14.74 -5.77
C SER A 46 -15.51 14.32 -7.25
N VAL A 47 -14.47 14.65 -8.05
CA VAL A 47 -14.39 14.32 -9.47
C VAL A 47 -13.06 13.60 -9.76
N PRO A 48 -12.90 12.36 -9.31
CA PRO A 48 -11.69 11.60 -9.59
C PRO A 48 -11.63 11.17 -11.06
N ALA A 49 -10.41 10.90 -11.54
CA ALA A 49 -10.22 10.23 -12.81
C ALA A 49 -10.24 8.72 -12.60
N ALA A 50 -11.29 8.05 -13.11
CA ALA A 50 -11.34 6.59 -13.17
C ALA A 50 -10.76 6.13 -14.52
N PHE A 51 -9.92 5.11 -14.50
CA PHE A 51 -9.33 4.51 -15.70
C PHE A 51 -8.96 3.06 -15.43
N SER A 52 -8.85 2.27 -16.48
CA SER A 52 -8.31 0.91 -16.41
C SER A 52 -6.85 0.94 -16.86
N TYR A 53 -6.01 0.18 -16.18
CA TYR A 53 -4.62 -0.03 -16.54
C TYR A 53 -4.40 -1.51 -16.92
N THR A 54 -3.63 -1.75 -17.97
CA THR A 54 -3.21 -3.10 -18.41
C THR A 54 -1.69 -3.16 -18.39
N ASP A 55 -1.13 -4.16 -17.72
CA ASP A 55 0.31 -4.38 -17.65
C ASP A 55 0.89 -5.08 -18.89
N ASP A 56 2.16 -5.44 -18.87
CA ASP A 56 2.86 -6.09 -19.97
C ASP A 56 2.59 -7.61 -20.11
N GLU A 57 1.82 -8.19 -19.18
CA GLU A 57 1.31 -9.57 -19.24
C GLU A 57 -0.21 -9.65 -19.48
N ASP A 58 -0.82 -8.54 -19.98
CA ASP A 58 -2.24 -8.40 -20.30
C ASP A 58 -3.18 -8.46 -19.07
N GLU A 59 -2.64 -8.33 -17.83
CA GLU A 59 -3.45 -8.18 -16.65
C GLU A 59 -4.04 -6.78 -16.57
N THR A 60 -5.35 -6.69 -16.36
CA THR A 60 -6.09 -5.42 -16.37
C THR A 60 -6.86 -5.24 -15.08
N SER A 61 -6.79 -4.04 -14.50
CA SER A 61 -7.65 -3.65 -13.40
C SER A 61 -7.95 -2.15 -13.38
N ASP A 62 -8.90 -1.77 -12.52
CA ASP A 62 -9.36 -0.40 -12.41
C ASP A 62 -8.53 0.42 -11.42
N CYS A 63 -8.35 1.68 -11.76
CA CYS A 63 -7.69 2.67 -10.93
C CYS A 63 -8.57 3.90 -10.77
N ILE A 64 -8.52 4.53 -9.59
CA ILE A 64 -9.20 5.81 -9.32
C ILE A 64 -8.16 6.80 -8.81
N PHE A 65 -7.97 7.91 -9.52
CA PHE A 65 -7.01 8.94 -9.17
C PHE A 65 -7.71 10.20 -8.68
N TYR A 66 -7.35 10.65 -7.50
CA TYR A 66 -7.82 11.87 -6.86
C TYR A 66 -6.68 12.89 -6.85
N ALA A 67 -6.83 13.95 -7.64
CA ALA A 67 -5.82 15.01 -7.72
C ALA A 67 -5.99 16.00 -6.57
N THR A 68 -4.90 16.32 -5.87
CA THR A 68 -4.89 17.45 -4.95
C THR A 68 -4.96 18.78 -5.68
N THR A 69 -5.36 19.85 -4.99
CA THR A 69 -5.30 21.21 -5.52
C THR A 69 -3.87 21.74 -5.51
N GLY A 70 -3.38 22.20 -6.66
CA GLY A 70 -2.02 22.73 -6.79
C GLY A 70 -0.97 21.69 -7.12
N ALA A 71 0.30 21.99 -6.81
CA ALA A 71 1.41 21.06 -7.03
C ALA A 71 1.42 20.01 -5.91
N PRO A 72 1.38 18.70 -6.25
CA PRO A 72 1.41 17.65 -5.24
C PRO A 72 2.76 17.59 -4.54
N VAL A 73 2.75 17.27 -3.25
CA VAL A 73 3.96 17.04 -2.43
C VAL A 73 4.34 15.55 -2.37
N GLY A 74 3.49 14.67 -2.84
CA GLY A 74 3.67 13.22 -2.86
C GLY A 74 2.42 12.50 -3.35
N LEU A 75 2.47 11.18 -3.27
CA LEU A 75 1.40 10.27 -3.66
C LEU A 75 1.03 9.34 -2.50
N VAL A 76 -0.25 9.21 -2.21
CA VAL A 76 -0.81 8.14 -1.39
C VAL A 76 -1.36 7.07 -2.32
N VAL A 77 -0.92 5.83 -2.15
CA VAL A 77 -1.39 4.65 -2.87
C VAL A 77 -2.24 3.85 -1.91
N TYR A 78 -3.53 3.74 -2.19
CA TYR A 78 -4.46 2.98 -1.35
C TYR A 78 -4.74 1.61 -1.94
N LEU A 79 -4.51 0.56 -1.14
CA LEU A 79 -4.84 -0.82 -1.45
C LEU A 79 -5.88 -1.33 -0.46
N ASP A 80 -7.03 -1.67 -0.99
CA ASP A 80 -8.20 -2.07 -0.21
C ASP A 80 -8.08 -3.50 0.32
N GLY A 81 -8.93 -3.83 1.28
CA GLY A 81 -9.12 -5.19 1.78
C GLY A 81 -9.87 -6.09 0.79
N ASP A 82 -10.05 -7.34 1.19
CA ASP A 82 -10.71 -8.36 0.37
C ASP A 82 -12.11 -7.93 -0.04
N GLY A 83 -12.45 -8.22 -1.30
CA GLY A 83 -13.69 -7.77 -1.93
C GLY A 83 -13.64 -6.32 -2.42
N GLN A 84 -12.66 -5.52 -2.02
CA GLN A 84 -12.34 -4.18 -2.55
C GLN A 84 -13.53 -3.21 -2.58
N SER A 85 -14.31 -3.21 -1.50
CA SER A 85 -15.55 -2.44 -1.39
C SER A 85 -15.31 -0.92 -1.41
N PHE A 86 -14.27 -0.43 -0.72
CA PHE A 86 -13.97 1.01 -0.69
C PHE A 86 -13.45 1.53 -2.03
N HIS A 87 -12.74 0.70 -2.80
CA HIS A 87 -12.38 1.02 -4.17
C HIS A 87 -13.63 1.14 -5.05
N SER A 88 -14.56 0.19 -4.94
CA SER A 88 -15.77 0.10 -5.79
C SER A 88 -16.82 1.16 -5.41
N GLU A 89 -16.97 1.47 -4.12
CA GLU A 89 -17.97 2.42 -3.58
C GLU A 89 -17.45 3.86 -3.57
N GLY A 90 -16.22 4.10 -3.96
CA GLY A 90 -15.49 5.36 -3.84
C GLY A 90 -16.18 6.61 -4.38
N ASN A 91 -17.41 6.49 -4.92
CA ASN A 91 -18.16 7.61 -5.48
C ASN A 91 -19.69 7.53 -5.35
N GLN A 92 -20.32 6.49 -4.81
CA GLN A 92 -21.76 6.36 -5.04
C GLN A 92 -22.67 6.27 -3.83
N ASP A 93 -22.23 5.89 -2.65
CA ASP A 93 -23.13 5.87 -1.50
C ASP A 93 -22.48 6.45 -0.24
N GLN A 94 -22.87 7.68 0.07
CA GLN A 94 -22.63 8.38 1.33
C GLN A 94 -23.48 7.76 2.48
N ASP A 95 -23.57 6.43 2.53
CA ASP A 95 -24.19 5.71 3.64
C ASP A 95 -23.30 5.87 4.89
N GLU A 96 -23.89 5.87 6.07
CA GLU A 96 -23.17 6.01 7.34
C GLU A 96 -22.06 4.96 7.53
N ARG A 97 -22.10 3.84 6.78
CA ARG A 97 -21.05 2.81 6.76
C ARG A 97 -19.81 3.20 5.96
N SER A 98 -19.91 4.23 5.10
CA SER A 98 -18.81 4.73 4.26
C SER A 98 -18.03 5.86 4.92
N ARG A 99 -18.28 6.19 6.18
CA ARG A 99 -17.46 7.15 6.93
C ARG A 99 -16.08 6.55 7.15
N GLY A 100 -15.06 7.33 6.83
CA GLY A 100 -13.70 6.85 6.83
C GLY A 100 -13.34 6.23 5.48
N GLY A 101 -12.86 5.02 5.43
CA GLY A 101 -12.48 4.33 4.20
C GLY A 101 -11.62 5.17 3.27
N LEU A 102 -11.84 5.02 1.94
CA LEU A 102 -11.09 5.76 0.93
C LEU A 102 -11.66 7.16 0.69
N ALA A 103 -12.91 7.27 0.22
CA ALA A 103 -13.50 8.51 -0.30
C ALA A 103 -14.55 9.13 0.63
N GLY A 104 -14.91 8.47 1.72
CA GLY A 104 -15.87 8.96 2.70
C GLY A 104 -15.35 10.17 3.48
N ALA A 105 -16.28 10.89 4.13
CA ALA A 105 -15.93 11.98 5.01
C ALA A 105 -14.99 11.52 6.14
N GLY A 106 -13.85 12.17 6.31
CA GLY A 106 -12.79 11.74 7.22
C GLY A 106 -12.01 10.52 6.75
N GLY A 107 -12.08 10.18 5.46
CA GLY A 107 -11.34 9.06 4.86
C GLY A 107 -9.93 9.43 4.41
N VAL A 108 -9.27 8.45 3.78
CA VAL A 108 -7.89 8.58 3.30
C VAL A 108 -7.74 9.70 2.28
N GLY A 109 -8.68 9.81 1.32
CA GLY A 109 -8.63 10.81 0.25
C GLY A 109 -8.68 12.24 0.77
N GLU A 110 -9.62 12.54 1.67
CA GLU A 110 -9.76 13.87 2.28
C GLU A 110 -8.51 14.24 3.09
N ALA A 111 -8.06 13.31 3.95
CA ALA A 111 -6.91 13.51 4.82
C ALA A 111 -5.61 13.77 4.05
N ALA A 112 -5.37 13.00 2.97
CA ALA A 112 -4.19 13.12 2.12
C ALA A 112 -4.21 14.41 1.30
N SER A 113 -5.36 14.72 0.65
CA SER A 113 -5.49 15.91 -0.16
C SER A 113 -5.36 17.21 0.63
N ALA A 114 -5.92 17.28 1.84
CA ALA A 114 -5.75 18.42 2.73
C ALA A 114 -4.27 18.72 3.05
N ARG A 115 -3.38 17.74 2.83
CA ARG A 115 -1.92 17.82 3.02
C ARG A 115 -1.13 17.91 1.72
N GLY A 116 -1.83 18.11 0.62
CA GLY A 116 -1.22 18.30 -0.70
C GLY A 116 -0.74 17.00 -1.37
N TYR A 117 -1.23 15.83 -0.96
CA TYR A 117 -0.93 14.57 -1.62
C TYR A 117 -2.00 14.26 -2.67
N ASP A 118 -1.57 13.78 -3.83
CA ASP A 118 -2.46 13.03 -4.73
C ASP A 118 -2.78 11.66 -4.10
N VAL A 119 -3.91 11.08 -4.48
CA VAL A 119 -4.28 9.73 -4.04
C VAL A 119 -4.59 8.88 -5.25
N VAL A 120 -4.09 7.65 -5.27
CA VAL A 120 -4.53 6.63 -6.22
C VAL A 120 -4.99 5.41 -5.47
N SER A 121 -6.19 4.94 -5.78
CA SER A 121 -6.66 3.62 -5.41
C SER A 121 -6.50 2.70 -6.60
N VAL A 122 -5.82 1.58 -6.39
CA VAL A 122 -5.62 0.55 -7.39
C VAL A 122 -6.36 -0.70 -6.93
N ARG A 123 -7.21 -1.24 -7.81
CA ARG A 123 -7.88 -2.51 -7.56
C ARG A 123 -6.91 -3.65 -7.85
N ALA A 124 -6.94 -4.73 -7.06
CA ALA A 124 -6.17 -5.92 -7.35
C ALA A 124 -6.56 -6.49 -8.72
N PRO A 125 -5.60 -6.83 -9.58
CA PRO A 125 -5.89 -7.55 -10.80
C PRO A 125 -6.32 -8.99 -10.49
N GLY A 126 -6.96 -9.64 -11.47
CA GLY A 126 -7.49 -10.99 -11.32
C GLY A 126 -8.91 -11.04 -10.77
N ASP A 127 -9.47 -12.25 -10.76
CA ASP A 127 -10.88 -12.49 -10.42
C ASP A 127 -11.12 -12.78 -8.93
N ASP A 128 -10.05 -12.99 -8.14
CA ASP A 128 -10.14 -13.33 -6.72
C ASP A 128 -10.54 -12.14 -5.83
N GLY A 129 -10.41 -10.90 -6.33
CA GLY A 129 -10.77 -9.68 -5.62
C GLY A 129 -9.90 -9.41 -4.38
N THR A 130 -8.69 -9.99 -4.33
CA THR A 130 -7.76 -9.85 -3.21
C THR A 130 -6.37 -9.45 -3.68
N TRP A 131 -5.58 -8.83 -2.80
CA TRP A 131 -4.20 -8.50 -3.09
C TRP A 131 -3.23 -9.62 -2.70
N TRP A 132 -3.49 -10.33 -1.62
CA TRP A 132 -2.55 -11.21 -0.92
C TRP A 132 -2.72 -12.70 -1.23
N MET A 133 -3.83 -13.09 -1.87
CA MET A 133 -4.05 -14.45 -2.35
C MET A 133 -3.57 -14.55 -3.80
N GLU A 134 -3.29 -15.71 -4.28
CA GLU A 134 -2.89 -16.07 -5.65
C GLU A 134 -1.98 -15.05 -6.39
N ASP A 135 -0.99 -15.52 -7.10
CA ASP A 135 -0.07 -14.75 -7.98
C ASP A 135 0.46 -13.44 -7.40
N GLN A 136 0.99 -13.45 -6.18
CA GLN A 136 1.54 -12.26 -5.53
C GLN A 136 2.66 -11.61 -6.35
N ASP A 137 3.49 -12.40 -7.03
CA ASP A 137 4.56 -11.90 -7.89
C ASP A 137 4.02 -11.12 -9.09
N GLY A 138 2.95 -11.62 -9.72
CA GLY A 138 2.23 -10.91 -10.78
C GLY A 138 1.61 -9.62 -10.26
N LYS A 139 0.97 -9.64 -9.10
CA LYS A 139 0.38 -8.46 -8.46
C LYS A 139 1.43 -7.41 -8.08
N VAL A 140 2.62 -7.81 -7.61
CA VAL A 140 3.75 -6.89 -7.36
C VAL A 140 4.16 -6.20 -8.66
N ARG A 141 4.40 -6.96 -9.73
CA ARG A 141 4.77 -6.41 -11.03
C ARG A 141 3.68 -5.46 -11.56
N TYR A 142 2.42 -5.89 -11.50
CA TYR A 142 1.26 -5.08 -11.91
C TYR A 142 1.25 -3.73 -11.19
N LEU A 143 1.34 -3.71 -9.87
CA LEU A 143 1.30 -2.48 -9.09
C LEU A 143 2.50 -1.57 -9.40
N GLU A 144 3.71 -2.12 -9.54
CA GLU A 144 4.88 -1.33 -9.93
C GLU A 144 4.66 -0.61 -11.27
N GLN A 145 4.15 -1.32 -12.27
CA GLN A 145 3.89 -0.74 -13.60
C GLN A 145 2.71 0.24 -13.57
N ALA A 146 1.66 -0.04 -12.79
CA ALA A 146 0.55 0.89 -12.58
C ALA A 146 1.00 2.21 -11.95
N LEU A 147 1.92 2.17 -10.98
CA LEU A 147 2.47 3.39 -10.36
C LEU A 147 3.35 4.18 -11.34
N ASP A 148 4.15 3.52 -12.17
CA ASP A 148 4.91 4.17 -13.24
C ASP A 148 3.95 4.85 -14.26
N TYR A 149 2.83 4.21 -14.58
CA TYR A 149 1.79 4.77 -15.44
C TYR A 149 1.11 5.98 -14.79
N VAL A 150 0.75 5.91 -13.52
CA VAL A 150 0.15 7.01 -12.74
C VAL A 150 1.09 8.22 -12.71
N ALA A 151 2.38 8.01 -12.50
CA ALA A 151 3.36 9.09 -12.55
C ALA A 151 3.39 9.77 -13.93
N ALA A 152 3.34 9.00 -15.01
CA ALA A 152 3.41 9.50 -16.38
C ALA A 152 2.13 10.19 -16.83
N GLU A 153 0.95 9.55 -16.62
CA GLU A 153 -0.32 9.97 -17.19
C GLU A 153 -1.13 10.90 -16.28
N CYS A 154 -1.00 10.74 -14.96
CA CYS A 154 -1.65 11.61 -13.99
C CYS A 154 -0.71 12.74 -13.50
N GLY A 155 0.59 12.66 -13.82
CA GLY A 155 1.59 13.64 -13.36
C GLY A 155 1.78 13.62 -11.84
N ALA A 156 1.60 12.46 -11.21
CA ALA A 156 1.85 12.29 -9.79
C ALA A 156 3.35 12.37 -9.50
N THR A 157 3.73 13.02 -8.40
CA THR A 157 5.12 13.03 -7.96
C THR A 157 5.43 11.80 -7.10
N MET A 158 6.53 11.14 -7.40
CA MET A 158 7.02 9.95 -6.71
C MET A 158 8.07 10.27 -5.63
N ASP A 159 8.27 11.56 -5.30
CA ASP A 159 9.27 11.97 -4.30
C ASP A 159 8.93 11.49 -2.88
N ARG A 160 7.63 11.37 -2.58
CA ARG A 160 7.12 10.84 -1.32
C ARG A 160 5.93 9.94 -1.61
N VAL A 161 6.13 8.63 -1.52
CA VAL A 161 5.08 7.64 -1.73
C VAL A 161 4.67 7.03 -0.38
N TRP A 162 3.39 7.10 -0.08
CA TRP A 162 2.79 6.45 1.08
C TRP A 162 1.89 5.30 0.61
N LEU A 163 2.27 4.09 0.97
CA LEU A 163 1.47 2.90 0.73
C LEU A 163 0.49 2.76 1.90
N VAL A 164 -0.79 2.91 1.65
CA VAL A 164 -1.84 2.77 2.68
C VAL A 164 -2.63 1.52 2.36
N GLY A 165 -2.59 0.55 3.25
CA GLY A 165 -3.29 -0.72 3.12
C GLY A 165 -4.34 -0.94 4.18
N TYR A 166 -5.38 -1.69 3.83
CA TYR A 166 -6.35 -2.22 4.77
C TYR A 166 -6.50 -3.73 4.60
N SER A 167 -6.51 -4.51 5.70
CA SER A 167 -6.76 -5.96 5.67
C SER A 167 -5.85 -6.67 4.65
N GLY A 168 -6.39 -7.36 3.64
CA GLY A 168 -5.64 -7.99 2.56
C GLY A 168 -4.68 -7.06 1.81
N GLY A 169 -5.02 -5.77 1.66
CA GLY A 169 -4.10 -4.76 1.12
C GLY A 169 -2.90 -4.50 2.04
N SER A 170 -3.10 -4.53 3.37
CA SER A 170 -2.01 -4.44 4.36
C SER A 170 -1.09 -5.65 4.30
N GLU A 171 -1.67 -6.87 4.17
CA GLU A 171 -0.92 -8.11 4.00
C GLU A 171 0.00 -8.03 2.79
N PHE A 172 -0.56 -7.64 1.63
CA PHE A 172 0.20 -7.55 0.40
C PHE A 172 1.33 -6.52 0.47
N ILE A 173 1.06 -5.32 1.02
CA ILE A 173 2.09 -4.29 1.15
C ILE A 173 3.26 -4.81 1.97
N SER A 174 3.02 -5.37 3.15
CA SER A 174 4.11 -5.72 4.07
C SER A 174 4.86 -6.98 3.67
N GLN A 175 4.18 -7.95 3.06
CA GLN A 175 4.78 -9.25 2.78
C GLN A 175 5.48 -9.32 1.42
N TRP A 176 4.93 -8.64 0.40
CA TRP A 176 5.41 -8.77 -0.99
C TRP A 176 5.81 -7.43 -1.62
N PHE A 177 4.93 -6.42 -1.64
CA PHE A 177 5.17 -5.22 -2.42
C PHE A 177 6.27 -4.34 -1.82
N PHE A 178 6.19 -3.98 -0.55
CA PHE A 178 7.18 -3.11 0.09
C PHE A 178 8.59 -3.73 0.11
N PRO A 179 8.78 -5.03 0.38
CA PRO A 179 10.09 -5.66 0.27
C PRO A 179 10.80 -5.47 -1.07
N ASP A 180 10.05 -5.52 -2.18
CA ASP A 180 10.61 -5.36 -3.53
C ASP A 180 10.69 -3.88 -3.93
N TYR A 181 9.77 -3.03 -3.48
CA TYR A 181 9.64 -1.65 -3.93
C TYR A 181 10.40 -0.62 -3.06
N ALA A 182 10.77 -0.94 -1.82
CA ALA A 182 11.37 -0.01 -0.86
C ALA A 182 12.61 0.72 -1.38
N GLU A 183 13.44 0.06 -2.19
CA GLU A 183 14.66 0.66 -2.74
C GLU A 183 14.35 1.72 -3.82
N ARG A 184 13.20 1.67 -4.46
CA ARG A 184 12.72 2.68 -5.43
C ARG A 184 12.13 3.92 -4.75
N MET A 185 11.67 3.81 -3.50
CA MET A 185 11.05 4.90 -2.76
C MET A 185 12.11 5.90 -2.29
N THR A 186 11.97 7.17 -2.62
CA THR A 186 12.86 8.25 -2.18
C THR A 186 12.43 8.91 -0.88
N GLY A 187 11.18 8.68 -0.44
CA GLY A 187 10.59 9.12 0.82
C GLY A 187 9.20 8.58 1.00
N GLY A 188 8.60 8.81 2.17
CA GLY A 188 7.31 8.24 2.55
C GLY A 188 7.46 6.95 3.34
N GLY A 189 6.74 5.91 2.98
CA GLY A 189 6.73 4.64 3.68
C GLY A 189 5.40 3.93 3.57
N PHE A 190 4.94 3.29 4.65
CA PHE A 190 3.61 2.71 4.67
C PHE A 190 2.81 3.02 5.94
N LEU A 191 1.49 2.91 5.83
CA LEU A 191 0.53 2.89 6.93
C LEU A 191 -0.43 1.73 6.71
N LEU A 192 -0.42 0.75 7.61
CA LEU A 192 -1.19 -0.48 7.52
C LEU A 192 -2.30 -0.50 8.55
N PHE A 193 -3.50 -0.80 8.10
CA PHE A 193 -4.69 -0.94 8.93
C PHE A 193 -5.15 -2.40 8.99
N GLY A 194 -5.36 -2.91 10.18
CA GLY A 194 -6.01 -4.20 10.40
C GLY A 194 -5.29 -5.38 9.74
N GLY A 195 -3.96 -5.43 9.78
CA GLY A 195 -3.20 -6.53 9.19
C GLY A 195 -1.75 -6.17 8.89
N GLY A 196 -1.17 -6.93 7.97
CA GLY A 196 0.21 -6.83 7.53
C GLY A 196 1.12 -7.79 8.28
N ASP A 197 1.57 -8.87 7.66
CA ASP A 197 2.46 -9.88 8.27
C ASP A 197 3.94 -9.68 7.85
N GLU A 198 4.82 -10.54 8.37
CA GLU A 198 6.22 -10.54 8.00
C GLU A 198 6.41 -10.96 6.53
N PRO A 199 7.44 -10.43 5.81
CA PRO A 199 7.68 -10.81 4.42
C PRO A 199 7.88 -12.31 4.23
N GLU A 200 7.32 -12.84 3.14
CA GLU A 200 7.65 -14.19 2.68
C GLU A 200 9.11 -14.26 2.22
N GLY A 201 9.95 -14.85 3.03
CA GLY A 201 11.37 -14.93 2.77
C GLY A 201 12.16 -13.78 3.39
N ARG A 202 13.45 -13.70 3.08
CA ARG A 202 14.33 -12.67 3.60
C ARG A 202 14.41 -11.49 2.65
N ALA A 203 13.78 -10.39 2.99
CA ALA A 203 13.98 -9.11 2.32
C ALA A 203 15.30 -8.47 2.78
N ALA A 204 16.03 -7.89 1.83
CA ALA A 204 17.26 -7.15 2.11
C ALA A 204 17.02 -5.66 1.83
N PHE A 205 17.14 -4.84 2.86
CA PHE A 205 16.97 -3.40 2.77
C PHE A 205 18.29 -2.68 2.96
N SER A 206 18.58 -1.68 2.13
CA SER A 206 19.74 -0.81 2.30
C SER A 206 19.64 0.03 3.57
N SER A 207 20.78 0.50 4.09
CA SER A 207 20.79 1.45 5.22
C SER A 207 20.02 2.72 4.88
N SER A 208 20.12 3.19 3.65
CA SER A 208 19.40 4.37 3.16
C SER A 208 17.87 4.18 3.18
N ALA A 209 17.36 3.03 2.75
CA ALA A 209 15.92 2.74 2.84
C ALA A 209 15.44 2.73 4.29
N LYS A 210 16.21 2.09 5.19
CA LYS A 210 15.89 1.99 6.62
C LYS A 210 15.87 3.35 7.35
N GLU A 211 16.68 4.30 6.89
CA GLU A 211 16.78 5.63 7.48
C GLU A 211 15.74 6.62 6.94
N ARG A 212 15.30 6.45 5.66
CA ARG A 212 14.41 7.42 5.02
C ARG A 212 12.93 7.05 5.06
N LEU A 213 12.60 5.75 5.23
CA LEU A 213 11.22 5.28 5.14
C LEU A 213 10.60 5.12 6.53
N SER A 214 9.34 5.55 6.66
CA SER A 214 8.56 5.45 7.89
C SER A 214 7.52 4.33 7.78
N LEU A 215 7.51 3.44 8.76
CA LEU A 215 6.67 2.25 8.78
C LEU A 215 5.67 2.35 9.94
N ASN A 216 4.37 2.28 9.61
CA ASN A 216 3.32 2.59 10.57
C ASN A 216 2.23 1.50 10.56
N TRP A 217 1.78 1.07 11.75
CA TRP A 217 0.71 0.10 11.93
C TRP A 217 -0.36 0.65 12.85
N VAL A 218 -1.63 0.49 12.46
CA VAL A 218 -2.80 0.78 13.28
C VAL A 218 -3.74 -0.39 13.20
N THR A 219 -3.81 -1.19 14.25
CA THR A 219 -4.64 -2.39 14.29
C THR A 219 -5.38 -2.48 15.61
N GLY A 220 -6.66 -2.76 15.55
CA GLY A 220 -7.49 -2.85 16.74
C GLY A 220 -7.06 -3.97 17.69
N THR A 221 -7.11 -3.74 18.99
CA THR A 221 -6.83 -4.79 20.00
C THR A 221 -7.85 -5.92 19.97
N ARG A 222 -9.04 -5.68 19.39
CA ARG A 222 -10.10 -6.67 19.21
C ARG A 222 -10.13 -7.29 17.82
N ASP A 223 -9.17 -6.94 16.95
CA ASP A 223 -8.97 -7.53 15.62
C ASP A 223 -8.22 -8.86 15.75
N VAL A 224 -8.94 -9.85 16.25
CA VAL A 224 -8.43 -11.19 16.61
C VAL A 224 -9.38 -12.27 16.08
N PRO A 225 -8.94 -13.54 15.93
CA PRO A 225 -9.75 -14.62 15.34
C PRO A 225 -11.12 -14.81 16.00
N ALA A 226 -11.24 -14.57 17.29
CA ALA A 226 -12.49 -14.72 18.02
C ALA A 226 -13.56 -13.70 17.59
N ASN A 227 -13.18 -12.59 17.00
CA ASN A 227 -14.06 -11.52 16.54
C ASN A 227 -14.15 -11.42 15.01
N SER A 228 -13.43 -12.27 14.27
CA SER A 228 -13.44 -12.35 12.81
C SER A 228 -14.39 -13.44 12.34
N LEU A 229 -15.07 -13.21 11.20
CA LEU A 229 -15.99 -14.20 10.61
C LEU A 229 -15.26 -15.38 9.97
N ASP A 230 -14.05 -15.17 9.49
CA ASP A 230 -13.20 -16.14 8.78
C ASP A 230 -12.01 -16.63 9.62
N GLY A 231 -11.87 -16.14 10.85
CA GLY A 231 -10.78 -16.48 11.74
C GLY A 231 -9.49 -15.68 11.51
N PHE A 232 -9.53 -14.58 10.74
CA PHE A 232 -8.38 -13.72 10.50
C PHE A 232 -7.88 -13.09 11.81
N ASP A 233 -6.55 -13.04 11.97
CA ASP A 233 -5.84 -12.46 13.13
C ASP A 233 -5.06 -11.20 12.72
N GLY A 234 -5.77 -10.11 12.41
CA GLY A 234 -5.15 -8.85 12.02
C GLY A 234 -4.17 -8.32 13.07
N SER A 235 -4.49 -8.49 14.35
CA SER A 235 -3.63 -8.07 15.46
C SER A 235 -2.35 -8.93 15.56
N GLY A 236 -2.45 -10.23 15.35
CA GLY A 236 -1.30 -11.14 15.33
C GLY A 236 -0.37 -10.84 14.16
N HIS A 237 -0.92 -10.76 12.96
CA HIS A 237 -0.18 -10.45 11.74
C HIS A 237 0.55 -9.10 11.85
N ALA A 238 -0.14 -8.04 12.26
CA ALA A 238 0.49 -6.73 12.45
C ALA A 238 1.64 -6.74 13.47
N ARG A 239 1.57 -7.56 14.51
CA ARG A 239 2.66 -7.74 15.49
C ARG A 239 3.86 -8.47 14.90
N ASN A 240 3.64 -9.49 14.08
CA ASN A 240 4.70 -10.22 13.38
C ASN A 240 5.46 -9.28 12.45
N SER A 241 4.73 -8.57 11.59
CA SER A 241 5.28 -7.56 10.69
C SER A 241 6.12 -6.51 11.44
N LEU A 242 5.53 -5.89 12.47
CA LEU A 242 6.21 -4.90 13.30
C LEU A 242 7.51 -5.44 13.91
N ALA A 243 7.50 -6.67 14.42
CA ALA A 243 8.67 -7.32 14.99
C ALA A 243 9.75 -7.56 13.93
N TYR A 244 9.36 -8.05 12.75
CA TYR A 244 10.25 -8.27 11.63
C TYR A 244 10.96 -6.97 11.20
N TYR A 245 10.21 -5.91 10.88
CA TYR A 245 10.79 -4.66 10.39
C TYR A 245 11.64 -3.93 11.43
N ARG A 246 11.29 -4.04 12.73
CA ARG A 246 12.17 -3.60 13.82
C ARG A 246 13.49 -4.38 13.83
N SER A 247 13.44 -5.70 13.70
CA SER A 247 14.64 -6.55 13.65
C SER A 247 15.48 -6.30 12.41
N ALA A 248 14.85 -5.91 11.28
CA ALA A 248 15.53 -5.51 10.05
C ALA A 248 16.25 -4.17 10.19
N GLY A 249 15.95 -3.37 11.22
CA GLY A 249 16.68 -2.15 11.57
C GLY A 249 16.12 -0.86 10.97
N PHE A 250 14.81 -0.80 10.65
CA PHE A 250 14.16 0.47 10.30
C PHE A 250 14.12 1.41 11.50
N GLY A 251 14.49 2.68 11.28
CA GLY A 251 14.62 3.68 12.34
C GLY A 251 13.31 4.40 12.66
N HIS A 252 12.43 4.57 11.67
CA HIS A 252 11.18 5.30 11.82
C HIS A 252 10.00 4.33 11.84
N ILE A 253 9.69 3.85 13.04
CA ILE A 253 8.59 2.89 13.27
C ILE A 253 7.63 3.46 14.30
N TRP A 254 6.34 3.46 13.96
CA TRP A 254 5.26 3.79 14.86
C TRP A 254 4.14 2.75 14.78
N SER A 255 3.47 2.50 15.91
CA SER A 255 2.31 1.62 15.97
C SER A 255 1.30 2.09 17.00
N GLU A 256 0.02 1.92 16.72
CA GLU A 256 -1.08 2.19 17.64
C GLU A 256 -2.06 1.02 17.66
N TRP A 257 -2.61 0.75 18.83
CA TRP A 257 -3.47 -0.41 19.11
C TRP A 257 -4.76 0.05 19.80
N PRO A 258 -5.68 0.73 19.08
CA PRO A 258 -6.93 1.21 19.67
C PRO A 258 -7.85 0.06 20.06
N ASP A 259 -8.84 0.34 20.94
CA ASP A 259 -9.89 -0.64 21.29
C ASP A 259 -10.96 -0.72 20.18
N ASP A 260 -10.52 -1.20 19.02
CA ASP A 260 -11.32 -1.41 17.82
C ASP A 260 -11.27 -2.88 17.40
N ASP A 261 -12.22 -3.30 16.59
CA ASP A 261 -12.16 -4.52 15.80
C ASP A 261 -11.83 -4.19 14.34
N HIS A 262 -11.80 -5.23 13.49
CA HIS A 262 -11.44 -5.12 12.08
C HIS A 262 -12.30 -4.08 11.33
N GLY A 263 -13.59 -4.02 11.59
CA GLY A 263 -14.51 -3.10 10.92
C GLY A 263 -14.50 -1.69 11.49
N SER A 264 -14.47 -1.55 12.81
CA SER A 264 -14.59 -0.23 13.46
C SER A 264 -13.38 0.69 13.26
N ILE A 265 -12.21 0.13 12.93
CA ILE A 265 -11.01 0.92 12.64
C ILE A 265 -11.16 1.80 11.39
N ILE A 266 -12.02 1.42 10.45
CA ILE A 266 -12.26 2.09 9.17
C ILE A 266 -12.66 3.55 9.38
N GLU A 267 -13.48 3.84 10.37
CA GLU A 267 -13.95 5.19 10.69
C GLU A 267 -12.81 6.16 11.07
N LYS A 268 -11.62 5.61 11.37
CA LYS A 268 -10.46 6.35 11.85
C LYS A 268 -9.34 6.50 10.81
N PHE A 269 -9.47 5.91 9.62
CA PHE A 269 -8.42 5.90 8.59
C PHE A 269 -7.85 7.29 8.33
N GLY A 270 -8.71 8.26 8.03
CA GLY A 270 -8.26 9.62 7.74
C GLY A 270 -7.48 10.25 8.90
N SER A 271 -7.94 10.09 10.14
CA SER A 271 -7.25 10.67 11.30
C SER A 271 -5.83 10.12 11.49
N TYR A 272 -5.61 8.85 11.18
CA TYR A 272 -4.29 8.24 11.22
C TYR A 272 -3.43 8.62 10.02
N VAL A 273 -4.01 8.72 8.82
CA VAL A 273 -3.33 9.27 7.64
C VAL A 273 -2.85 10.70 7.93
N GLU A 274 -3.72 11.55 8.46
CA GLU A 274 -3.36 12.91 8.89
C GLU A 274 -2.14 12.92 9.81
N ARG A 275 -2.20 12.13 10.88
CA ARG A 275 -1.14 12.05 11.88
C ARG A 275 0.20 11.63 11.27
N VAL A 276 0.19 10.61 10.41
CA VAL A 276 1.41 10.10 9.77
C VAL A 276 2.01 11.12 8.80
N LEU A 277 1.16 11.75 7.98
CA LEU A 277 1.62 12.76 7.02
C LEU A 277 2.12 14.03 7.73
N ASP A 278 1.48 14.47 8.82
CA ASP A 278 1.92 15.63 9.63
C ASP A 278 3.25 15.35 10.35
N ALA A 279 3.44 14.14 10.87
CA ALA A 279 4.71 13.72 11.48
C ALA A 279 5.85 13.75 10.46
N ALA A 280 5.61 13.19 9.26
CA ALA A 280 6.58 13.20 8.17
C ALA A 280 6.94 14.61 7.68
N ALA A 281 5.96 15.53 7.61
CA ALA A 281 6.20 16.93 7.25
C ALA A 281 7.04 17.67 8.31
N SER A 282 6.93 17.26 9.58
CA SER A 282 7.66 17.88 10.71
C SER A 282 9.06 17.31 10.91
N GLY A 283 9.49 16.31 10.15
CA GLY A 283 10.79 15.64 10.29
C GLY A 283 10.93 14.83 11.59
N LYS A 284 9.81 14.37 12.14
CA LYS A 284 9.74 13.62 13.41
C LYS A 284 9.61 12.12 13.18
#